data_6f72ea1ee3842970fb102552f7ce3d19
#
_entry.id   6f72ea1ee3842970fb102552f7ce3d19
#
_cell.length_a   1.000
_cell.length_b   1.000
_cell.length_c   1.000
_cell.angle_alpha   90.00
_cell.angle_beta   90.00
_cell.angle_gamma   90.00
#
_symmetry.space_group_name_H-M   'P 1'
#
loop_
_entity.id
_entity.type
_entity.pdbx_description
1 polymer ?
#
loop_
_entity_poly.entity_id
_entity_poly.type
_entity_poly.pdbx_seq_one_letter_code
_entity_poly.pdbx_strand_id
1 'polypeptide(L)'
;ILGMSAFVYRIERIHYASMIPESPQGYFELKNKVFVSKSVMKENKISKEIFENLLIEDSEERDFVLNNYDEQNIYIVETPIHVDLSVINDITNELDIEAFKNHPLYSDYKDAEFILENGKYIVGREVEKMSKSKYNVVNPDDICNEYGADTLRLYEMFLGPLEQAKPW
;
A
#
# COMPACT_ATOMS: atom_id res chain seq x y z
N ILE A 1 1.67 20.75 -11.62
CA ILE A 1 2.90 20.00 -11.29
C ILE A 1 2.46 18.66 -10.71
N LEU A 2 3.12 17.60 -11.12
CA LEU A 2 2.88 16.24 -10.66
C LEU A 2 4.03 15.79 -9.76
N GLY A 3 3.72 14.99 -8.75
CA GLY A 3 4.69 14.37 -7.88
C GLY A 3 4.52 12.85 -7.86
N MET A 4 5.56 12.16 -7.41
CA MET A 4 5.50 10.72 -7.20
C MET A 4 4.91 10.44 -5.81
N SER A 5 3.75 9.81 -5.77
CA SER A 5 3.13 9.35 -4.53
C SER A 5 3.50 7.90 -4.24
N ALA A 6 3.51 7.56 -2.96
CA ALA A 6 3.71 6.19 -2.51
C ALA A 6 2.52 5.72 -1.67
N PHE A 7 2.23 4.42 -1.75
CA PHE A 7 1.08 3.81 -1.11
C PHE A 7 1.43 2.53 -0.39
N VAL A 8 0.88 2.38 0.81
CA VAL A 8 0.70 1.09 1.45
C VAL A 8 -0.76 0.67 1.31
N TYR A 9 -1.01 -0.63 1.19
CA TYR A 9 -2.36 -1.16 0.96
C TYR A 9 -2.84 -1.86 2.22
N ARG A 10 -3.86 -1.27 2.86
CA ARG A 10 -4.49 -1.85 4.05
C ARG A 10 -5.63 -2.78 3.60
N ILE A 11 -5.64 -4.00 4.09
CA ILE A 11 -6.76 -4.90 3.90
C ILE A 11 -7.91 -4.43 4.79
N GLU A 12 -9.04 -4.10 4.19
CA GLU A 12 -10.26 -3.71 4.90
C GLU A 12 -11.11 -4.92 5.23
N ARG A 13 -11.25 -5.83 4.25
CA ARG A 13 -12.11 -7.00 4.35
C ARG A 13 -11.59 -8.12 3.46
N ILE A 14 -11.87 -9.33 3.86
CA ILE A 14 -11.72 -10.51 3.01
C ILE A 14 -13.13 -11.01 2.69
N HIS A 15 -13.43 -11.10 1.41
CA HIS A 15 -14.71 -11.59 0.91
C HIS A 15 -14.56 -13.01 0.39
N TYR A 16 -15.41 -13.91 0.85
CA TYR A 16 -15.52 -15.27 0.33
C TYR A 16 -16.82 -15.44 -0.42
N ALA A 17 -16.73 -15.81 -1.69
CA ALA A 17 -17.88 -16.10 -2.55
C ALA A 17 -17.90 -17.60 -2.85
N SER A 18 -18.76 -18.36 -2.20
CA SER A 18 -18.94 -19.77 -2.49
C SER A 18 -19.95 -20.00 -3.60
N MET A 19 -19.66 -20.95 -4.48
CA MET A 19 -20.62 -21.46 -5.47
C MET A 19 -21.50 -22.60 -4.90
N ILE A 20 -21.24 -23.03 -3.66
CA ILE A 20 -22.03 -24.09 -3.01
C ILE A 20 -23.30 -23.43 -2.45
N PRO A 21 -24.51 -23.88 -2.85
CA PRO A 21 -25.75 -23.40 -2.25
C PRO A 21 -25.73 -23.64 -0.73
N GLU A 22 -26.26 -22.67 0.03
CA GLU A 22 -26.34 -22.68 1.50
C GLU A 22 -24.98 -22.58 2.23
N SER A 23 -23.88 -22.32 1.53
CA SER A 23 -22.59 -22.11 2.18
C SER A 23 -22.46 -20.71 2.74
N PRO A 24 -21.64 -20.50 3.79
CA PRO A 24 -21.32 -19.17 4.29
C PRO A 24 -20.79 -18.29 3.15
N GLN A 25 -21.38 -17.11 3.01
CA GLN A 25 -20.90 -16.07 2.10
C GLN A 25 -20.83 -14.79 2.91
N GLY A 26 -19.79 -14.00 2.69
CA GLY A 26 -19.72 -12.74 3.38
C GLY A 26 -18.31 -12.17 3.50
N TYR A 27 -18.19 -11.30 4.47
CA TYR A 27 -16.93 -10.64 4.81
C TYR A 27 -16.42 -11.20 6.14
N PHE A 28 -15.12 -11.49 6.18
CA PHE A 28 -14.44 -11.90 7.39
C PHE A 28 -13.78 -10.70 8.05
N GLU A 29 -13.88 -10.63 9.36
CA GLU A 29 -13.14 -9.66 10.15
C GLU A 29 -11.69 -10.13 10.35
N LEU A 30 -10.79 -9.17 10.36
CA LEU A 30 -9.37 -9.41 10.60
C LEU A 30 -9.05 -9.24 12.07
N LYS A 31 -8.13 -10.05 12.60
CA LYS A 31 -7.61 -9.92 13.96
C LYS A 31 -6.99 -8.55 14.22
N ASN A 32 -6.20 -8.08 13.27
CA ASN A 32 -5.39 -6.88 13.34
C ASN A 32 -5.55 -6.03 12.09
N LYS A 33 -5.02 -4.81 12.14
CA LYS A 33 -4.82 -4.02 10.92
C LYS A 33 -3.70 -4.64 10.10
N VAL A 34 -3.99 -5.01 8.87
CA VAL A 34 -3.06 -5.74 8.00
C VAL A 34 -2.74 -4.93 6.77
N PHE A 35 -1.46 -4.84 6.45
CA PHE A 35 -0.96 -4.26 5.21
C PHE A 35 -0.36 -5.34 4.32
N VAL A 36 -0.61 -5.23 3.03
CA VAL A 36 -0.14 -6.17 2.03
C VAL A 36 0.77 -5.50 1.02
N SER A 37 1.89 -6.15 0.67
CA SER A 37 2.82 -5.63 -0.34
C SER A 37 2.17 -5.55 -1.72
N LYS A 38 2.57 -4.56 -2.52
CA LYS A 38 2.00 -4.32 -3.87
C LYS A 38 2.03 -5.55 -4.77
N SER A 39 3.05 -6.36 -4.70
CA SER A 39 3.20 -7.54 -5.55
C SER A 39 2.20 -8.65 -5.21
N VAL A 40 1.93 -8.84 -3.92
CA VAL A 40 0.87 -9.74 -3.44
C VAL A 40 -0.49 -9.24 -3.91
N MET A 41 -0.68 -7.91 -3.92
CA MET A 41 -1.91 -7.25 -4.38
C MET A 41 -2.20 -7.42 -5.87
N LYS A 42 -1.18 -7.48 -6.72
CA LYS A 42 -1.39 -7.59 -8.19
C LYS A 42 -2.18 -8.85 -8.60
N GLU A 43 -2.14 -9.86 -7.77
CA GLU A 43 -2.85 -11.13 -8.02
C GLU A 43 -4.20 -11.20 -7.31
N ASN A 44 -4.55 -10.21 -6.45
CA ASN A 44 -5.74 -10.22 -5.57
C ASN A 44 -5.91 -11.54 -4.80
N LYS A 45 -4.80 -12.23 -4.55
CA LYS A 45 -4.78 -13.57 -3.98
C LYS A 45 -3.90 -13.58 -2.74
N ILE A 46 -4.36 -14.29 -1.74
CA ILE A 46 -3.57 -14.62 -0.56
C ILE A 46 -3.43 -16.12 -0.52
N SER A 47 -2.26 -16.63 -0.17
CA SER A 47 -2.10 -18.07 0.05
C SER A 47 -2.99 -18.52 1.23
N LYS A 48 -3.35 -19.80 1.24
CA LYS A 48 -4.14 -20.38 2.33
C LYS A 48 -3.49 -20.14 3.69
N GLU A 49 -2.18 -20.28 3.80
CA GLU A 49 -1.42 -20.05 5.02
C GLU A 49 -1.57 -18.61 5.54
N ILE A 50 -1.45 -17.62 4.66
CA ILE A 50 -1.65 -16.21 5.02
C ILE A 50 -3.10 -15.99 5.46
N PHE A 51 -4.06 -16.55 4.73
CA PHE A 51 -5.48 -16.43 5.03
C PHE A 51 -5.81 -17.00 6.42
N GLU A 52 -5.29 -18.18 6.75
CA GLU A 52 -5.48 -18.83 8.06
C GLU A 52 -5.00 -17.94 9.21
N ASN A 53 -3.85 -17.28 9.02
CA ASN A 53 -3.24 -16.44 10.06
C ASN A 53 -3.98 -15.10 10.27
N LEU A 54 -4.68 -14.61 9.26
CA LEU A 54 -5.37 -13.32 9.31
C LEU A 54 -6.75 -13.40 9.94
N LEU A 55 -7.40 -14.55 9.90
CA LEU A 55 -8.75 -14.70 10.44
C LEU A 55 -8.75 -14.81 11.96
N ILE A 56 -9.83 -14.30 12.56
CA ILE A 56 -10.10 -14.49 14.00
C ILE A 56 -10.25 -15.98 14.29
N GLU A 57 -9.58 -16.46 15.35
CA GLU A 57 -9.72 -17.83 15.82
C GLU A 57 -11.15 -18.11 16.32
N ASP A 58 -11.61 -19.35 16.11
CA ASP A 58 -12.86 -19.92 16.65
C ASP A 58 -14.19 -19.46 16.04
N SER A 59 -14.33 -19.54 14.72
CA SER A 59 -15.66 -19.55 14.13
C SER A 59 -15.90 -20.82 13.28
N GLU A 60 -17.07 -21.42 13.37
CA GLU A 60 -17.49 -22.55 12.50
C GLU A 60 -17.39 -22.15 11.02
N GLU A 61 -17.62 -20.88 10.73
CA GLU A 61 -17.50 -20.31 9.39
C GLU A 61 -16.05 -20.33 8.90
N ARG A 62 -15.08 -20.05 9.78
CA ARG A 62 -13.65 -20.15 9.47
C ARG A 62 -13.26 -21.54 9.03
N ASP A 63 -13.63 -22.53 9.83
CA ASP A 63 -13.29 -23.94 9.54
C ASP A 63 -13.93 -24.43 8.26
N PHE A 64 -15.16 -24.01 7.97
CA PHE A 64 -15.82 -24.30 6.70
C PHE A 64 -15.05 -23.72 5.51
N VAL A 65 -14.65 -22.43 5.59
CA VAL A 65 -13.93 -21.74 4.51
C VAL A 65 -12.53 -22.34 4.32
N LEU A 66 -11.81 -22.66 5.40
CA LEU A 66 -10.49 -23.28 5.31
C LEU A 66 -10.51 -24.68 4.70
N ASN A 67 -11.56 -25.47 5.01
CA ASN A 67 -11.74 -26.80 4.42
C ASN A 67 -12.14 -26.78 2.95
N ASN A 68 -12.80 -25.68 2.52
CA ASN A 68 -13.23 -25.48 1.14
C ASN A 68 -12.47 -24.35 0.44
N TYR A 69 -11.26 -24.05 0.90
CA TYR A 69 -10.45 -22.98 0.37
C TYR A 69 -10.20 -23.16 -1.13
N ASP A 70 -10.61 -22.15 -1.89
CA ASP A 70 -10.29 -21.99 -3.31
C ASP A 70 -9.86 -20.55 -3.55
N GLU A 71 -8.65 -20.35 -4.04
CA GLU A 71 -8.10 -19.03 -4.34
C GLU A 71 -8.97 -18.21 -5.30
N GLN A 72 -9.78 -18.87 -6.12
CA GLN A 72 -10.68 -18.19 -7.06
C GLN A 72 -11.88 -17.54 -6.38
N ASN A 73 -12.22 -17.99 -5.18
CA ASN A 73 -13.39 -17.53 -4.43
C ASN A 73 -13.06 -16.53 -3.31
N ILE A 74 -11.81 -16.18 -3.15
CA ILE A 74 -11.37 -15.24 -2.13
C ILE A 74 -10.93 -13.93 -2.76
N TYR A 75 -11.58 -12.85 -2.33
CA TYR A 75 -11.29 -11.48 -2.79
C TYR A 75 -10.92 -10.62 -1.61
N ILE A 76 -9.82 -9.89 -1.76
CA ILE A 76 -9.38 -8.90 -0.80
C ILE A 76 -9.95 -7.54 -1.22
N VAL A 77 -10.54 -6.85 -0.26
CA VAL A 77 -10.88 -5.42 -0.39
C VAL A 77 -9.83 -4.63 0.36
N GLU A 78 -9.08 -3.83 -0.37
CA GLU A 78 -8.01 -3.01 0.18
C GLU A 78 -8.28 -1.52 0.01
N THR A 79 -7.65 -0.74 0.86
CA THR A 79 -7.61 0.72 0.76
C THR A 79 -6.16 1.19 0.64
N PRO A 80 -5.81 1.91 -0.44
CA PRO A 80 -4.51 2.54 -0.55
C PRO A 80 -4.40 3.72 0.42
N ILE A 81 -3.30 3.78 1.16
CA ILE A 81 -3.00 4.87 2.08
C ILE A 81 -1.70 5.53 1.61
N HIS A 82 -1.74 6.85 1.41
CA HIS A 82 -0.54 7.62 1.07
C HIS A 82 0.49 7.57 2.19
N VAL A 83 1.73 7.41 1.82
CA VAL A 83 2.86 7.27 2.76
C VAL A 83 3.88 8.37 2.52
N ASP A 84 4.37 8.93 3.62
CA ASP A 84 5.48 9.88 3.59
C ASP A 84 6.73 9.23 3.01
N LEU A 85 7.38 9.92 2.09
CA LEU A 85 8.56 9.38 1.39
C LEU A 85 9.75 9.16 2.32
N SER A 86 9.78 9.81 3.49
CA SER A 86 10.84 9.65 4.48
C SER A 86 10.96 8.24 5.07
N VAL A 87 9.88 7.43 4.98
CA VAL A 87 9.87 6.04 5.47
C VAL A 87 10.04 5.02 4.34
N ILE A 88 10.49 5.46 3.15
CA ILE A 88 10.62 4.62 1.97
C ILE A 88 12.01 4.74 1.39
N ASN A 89 12.56 3.63 0.93
CA ASN A 89 13.74 3.63 0.09
C ASN A 89 13.33 3.93 -1.37
N ASP A 90 13.68 5.11 -1.89
CA ASP A 90 13.28 5.57 -3.22
C ASP A 90 13.85 4.74 -4.37
N ILE A 91 14.97 4.05 -4.16
CA ILE A 91 15.61 3.21 -5.19
C ILE A 91 14.90 1.86 -5.29
N THR A 92 14.61 1.22 -4.14
CA THR A 92 14.04 -0.12 -4.09
C THR A 92 12.52 -0.14 -3.95
N ASN A 93 11.90 1.01 -3.65
CA ASN A 93 10.50 1.15 -3.25
C ASN A 93 10.12 0.30 -2.03
N GLU A 94 11.07 0.01 -1.17
CA GLU A 94 10.89 -0.77 0.03
C GLU A 94 10.48 0.14 1.19
N LEU A 95 9.44 -0.25 1.93
CA LEU A 95 9.00 0.43 3.14
C LEU A 95 9.91 0.05 4.32
N ASP A 96 10.40 1.04 5.03
CA ASP A 96 10.95 0.84 6.36
C ASP A 96 9.79 0.69 7.37
N ILE A 97 9.45 -0.56 7.69
CA ILE A 97 8.31 -0.89 8.55
C ILE A 97 8.49 -0.33 9.96
N GLU A 98 9.70 -0.34 10.50
CA GLU A 98 9.97 0.19 11.83
C GLU A 98 9.85 1.71 11.84
N ALA A 99 10.39 2.40 10.83
CA ALA A 99 10.21 3.82 10.67
C ALA A 99 8.73 4.18 10.49
N PHE A 100 7.97 3.42 9.70
CA PHE A 100 6.54 3.60 9.50
C PHE A 100 5.77 3.47 10.81
N LYS A 101 5.97 2.39 11.58
CA LYS A 101 5.29 2.14 12.87
C LYS A 101 5.61 3.21 13.92
N ASN A 102 6.81 3.76 13.90
CA ASN A 102 7.26 4.80 14.84
C ASN A 102 6.92 6.21 14.36
N HIS A 103 6.47 6.39 13.13
CA HIS A 103 6.16 7.70 12.59
C HIS A 103 4.87 8.28 13.21
N PRO A 104 4.84 9.54 13.63
CA PRO A 104 3.67 10.15 14.29
C PRO A 104 2.36 10.08 13.50
N LEU A 105 2.44 10.15 12.17
CA LEU A 105 1.29 10.07 11.28
C LEU A 105 0.63 8.68 11.25
N TYR A 106 1.36 7.64 11.62
CA TYR A 106 0.92 6.24 11.54
C TYR A 106 0.79 5.57 12.89
N SER A 107 0.62 6.37 13.96
CA SER A 107 0.51 5.88 15.34
C SER A 107 -0.57 4.81 15.54
N ASP A 108 -1.64 4.88 14.74
CA ASP A 108 -2.74 3.92 14.76
C ASP A 108 -2.39 2.53 14.19
N TYR A 109 -1.19 2.40 13.61
CA TYR A 109 -0.72 1.19 12.92
C TYR A 109 0.50 0.54 13.61
N LYS A 110 0.78 0.90 14.86
CA LYS A 110 1.92 0.34 15.63
C LYS A 110 1.88 -1.19 15.71
N ASP A 111 0.67 -1.74 15.94
CA ASP A 111 0.44 -3.17 16.08
C ASP A 111 0.01 -3.84 14.76
N ALA A 112 0.13 -3.12 13.64
CA ALA A 112 -0.25 -3.65 12.34
C ALA A 112 0.68 -4.78 11.89
N GLU A 113 0.09 -5.75 11.20
CA GLU A 113 0.81 -6.84 10.54
C GLU A 113 1.11 -6.48 9.08
N PHE A 114 2.23 -6.99 8.57
CA PHE A 114 2.68 -6.73 7.21
C PHE A 114 2.89 -8.04 6.46
N ILE A 115 2.16 -8.23 5.38
CA ILE A 115 2.36 -9.35 4.46
C ILE A 115 3.45 -8.95 3.48
N LEU A 116 4.58 -9.64 3.57
CA LEU A 116 5.81 -9.34 2.86
C LEU A 116 5.93 -10.18 1.58
N GLU A 117 6.63 -9.65 0.60
CA GLU A 117 7.13 -10.40 -0.53
C GLU A 117 8.64 -10.64 -0.37
N ASN A 118 9.04 -11.90 -0.31
CA ASN A 118 10.45 -12.27 -0.12
C ASN A 118 11.13 -11.55 1.06
N GLY A 119 10.38 -11.35 2.16
CA GLY A 119 10.86 -10.65 3.35
C GLY A 119 10.88 -9.12 3.25
N LYS A 120 10.31 -8.53 2.22
CA LYS A 120 10.26 -7.08 1.96
C LYS A 120 8.84 -6.60 1.73
N TYR A 121 8.56 -5.38 2.13
CA TYR A 121 7.31 -4.70 1.81
C TYR A 121 7.55 -3.69 0.69
N ILE A 122 7.00 -3.94 -0.48
CA ILE A 122 7.12 -3.05 -1.64
C ILE A 122 5.88 -2.17 -1.73
N VAL A 123 6.09 -0.85 -1.72
CA VAL A 123 5.02 0.16 -1.84
C VAL A 123 4.54 0.33 -3.27
N GLY A 124 3.30 0.77 -3.43
CA GLY A 124 2.81 1.28 -4.71
C GLY A 124 3.39 2.64 -5.02
N ARG A 125 3.62 2.93 -6.29
CA ARG A 125 4.03 4.26 -6.77
C ARG A 125 3.10 4.71 -7.88
N GLU A 126 2.62 5.95 -7.79
CA GLU A 126 1.80 6.58 -8.82
C GLU A 126 2.17 8.05 -8.98
N VAL A 127 2.04 8.52 -10.22
CA VAL A 127 2.22 9.94 -10.52
C VAL A 127 0.90 10.66 -10.31
N GLU A 128 0.87 11.60 -9.38
CA GLU A 128 -0.33 12.33 -9.02
C GLU A 128 -0.08 13.84 -8.94
N LYS A 129 -1.15 14.63 -8.90
CA LYS A 129 -1.04 16.06 -8.60
C LYS A 129 -0.43 16.24 -7.22
N MET A 130 0.58 17.12 -7.12
CA MET A 130 1.21 17.44 -5.84
C MET A 130 0.21 17.97 -4.82
N SER A 131 0.25 17.40 -3.62
CA SER A 131 -0.54 17.84 -2.48
C SER A 131 0.16 17.46 -1.17
N LYS A 132 0.08 18.33 -0.18
CA LYS A 132 0.63 18.05 1.16
C LYS A 132 0.02 16.79 1.78
N SER A 133 -1.26 16.53 1.55
CA SER A 133 -1.97 15.33 2.04
C SER A 133 -1.54 14.04 1.36
N LYS A 134 -0.81 14.13 0.26
CA LYS A 134 -0.28 12.98 -0.49
C LYS A 134 1.21 12.75 -0.25
N TYR A 135 1.84 13.60 0.53
CA TYR A 135 3.28 13.56 0.86
C TYR A 135 4.20 13.52 -0.37
N ASN A 136 3.75 14.08 -1.49
CA ASN A 136 4.45 14.06 -2.78
C ASN A 136 4.87 15.47 -3.24
N VAL A 137 4.99 16.40 -2.31
CA VAL A 137 5.41 17.78 -2.60
C VAL A 137 6.91 17.88 -2.52
N VAL A 138 7.52 18.35 -3.59
CA VAL A 138 8.93 18.75 -3.60
C VAL A 138 9.01 20.21 -3.19
N ASN A 139 9.82 20.52 -2.18
CA ASN A 139 10.05 21.89 -1.73
C ASN A 139 11.11 22.54 -2.64
N PRO A 140 10.79 23.63 -3.35
CA PRO A 140 11.76 24.32 -4.20
C PRO A 140 12.99 24.84 -3.45
N ASP A 141 12.84 25.21 -2.16
CA ASP A 141 13.95 25.70 -1.37
C ASP A 141 15.01 24.62 -1.14
N ASP A 142 14.59 23.36 -0.92
CA ASP A 142 15.50 22.23 -0.74
C ASP A 142 16.27 21.96 -2.03
N ILE A 143 15.61 21.98 -3.18
CA ILE A 143 16.23 21.86 -4.49
C ILE A 143 17.22 23.01 -4.77
N CYS A 144 16.82 24.24 -4.43
CA CYS A 144 17.71 25.40 -4.60
C CYS A 144 18.94 25.31 -3.70
N ASN A 145 18.80 24.80 -2.49
CA ASN A 145 19.92 24.62 -1.55
C ASN A 145 20.89 23.52 -2.01
N GLU A 146 20.36 22.44 -2.62
CA GLU A 146 21.16 21.30 -3.06
C GLU A 146 21.83 21.53 -4.43
N TYR A 147 21.07 22.06 -5.39
CA TYR A 147 21.50 22.15 -6.80
C TYR A 147 21.68 23.59 -7.32
N GLY A 148 21.20 24.58 -6.58
CA GLY A 148 21.20 25.99 -6.98
C GLY A 148 19.93 26.41 -7.73
N ALA A 149 19.53 27.66 -7.54
CA ALA A 149 18.31 28.22 -8.15
C ALA A 149 18.34 28.26 -9.68
N ASP A 150 19.52 28.47 -10.27
CA ASP A 150 19.66 28.50 -11.74
C ASP A 150 19.52 27.11 -12.35
N THR A 151 19.96 26.07 -11.64
CA THR A 151 19.75 24.68 -12.03
C THR A 151 18.27 24.33 -12.04
N LEU A 152 17.53 24.71 -11.01
CA LEU A 152 16.07 24.53 -10.94
C LEU A 152 15.37 25.22 -12.12
N ARG A 153 15.71 26.48 -12.40
CA ARG A 153 15.14 27.24 -13.52
C ARG A 153 15.42 26.58 -14.87
N LEU A 154 16.65 26.14 -15.11
CA LEU A 154 17.05 25.44 -16.33
C LEU A 154 16.29 24.12 -16.48
N TYR A 155 16.15 23.38 -15.39
CA TYR A 155 15.38 22.13 -15.38
C TYR A 155 13.92 22.36 -15.75
N GLU A 156 13.24 23.34 -15.14
CA GLU A 156 11.87 23.68 -15.46
C GLU A 156 11.71 24.12 -16.92
N MET A 157 12.63 24.88 -17.46
CA MET A 157 12.62 25.26 -18.88
C MET A 157 12.84 24.05 -19.80
N PHE A 158 13.68 23.11 -19.40
CA PHE A 158 13.99 21.90 -20.18
C PHE A 158 12.84 20.89 -20.17
N LEU A 159 12.01 20.88 -19.16
CA LEU A 159 10.85 19.97 -19.06
C LEU A 159 9.88 20.07 -20.25
N GLY A 160 10.00 21.06 -21.13
CA GLY A 160 9.22 21.25 -22.36
C GLY A 160 7.83 21.87 -22.13
N PRO A 161 6.85 21.74 -23.04
CA PRO A 161 5.60 22.48 -23.00
C PRO A 161 4.83 22.31 -21.70
N LEU A 162 4.28 23.39 -21.16
CA LEU A 162 3.49 23.41 -19.91
C LEU A 162 2.21 22.57 -19.96
N GLU A 163 1.77 22.20 -21.16
CA GLU A 163 0.54 21.44 -21.40
C GLU A 163 0.70 19.93 -21.11
N GLN A 164 1.92 19.46 -20.97
CA GLN A 164 2.19 18.05 -20.66
C GLN A 164 2.37 17.83 -19.16
N ALA A 165 1.70 16.81 -18.63
CA ALA A 165 1.90 16.35 -17.27
C ALA A 165 3.34 15.83 -17.09
N LYS A 166 4.07 16.39 -16.13
CA LYS A 166 5.47 16.06 -15.88
C LYS A 166 5.68 15.69 -14.42
N PRO A 167 6.15 14.48 -14.13
CA PRO A 167 6.54 14.10 -12.78
C PRO A 167 7.86 14.79 -12.40
N TRP A 168 7.94 15.16 -11.16
CA TRP A 168 9.17 15.57 -10.47
C TRP A 168 9.86 14.38 -9.86
#